data_7c8646e8ff9111b2fef6b9e6387a2004
#
_entry.id   7c8646e8ff9111b2fef6b9e6387a2004
#
_cell.length_a   1.000
_cell.length_b   1.000
_cell.length_c   1.000
_cell.angle_alpha   90.00
_cell.angle_beta   90.00
_cell.angle_gamma   90.00
#
_symmetry.space_group_name_H-M   'P 1'
#
loop_
_entity.id
_entity.type
_entity.pdbx_description
1 polymer ?
#
loop_
_entity_poly.entity_id
_entity_poly.type
_entity_poly.pdbx_seq_one_letter_code
_entity_poly.pdbx_strand_id
1 'polypeptide(L)'
;MKSNYPTLENCTYLNTAYCGLYSERLLQWRTETDLDFVAKGDYFKSERAINIEKNAVHQLSKLMRTEETNIFLSTSCSAGLEAFLLKIPKDFHFLLLNDDYPSITEMVTDHQFKFSEVSMSSTLESSVLEELRNRPYQVLLFSAVQYNSGLLFDMNFIEEIKNEFPELIILVDGTQYIGNQPFDFNRSLIDGIFVSGYKWLLAGHGNGFLCLKKSLLNRLKISAIDVFNLLDRGHRAPIAMGSLGFAVEELMSYDLDVVFQKNKELGNYLFEALKKRNLLEDFISERKKHSTIFTIKVNKALFEILKKNNIRCIQRGSGVRIAVHFYNTKAEVDFFLQVLDKAVK
;
A
#
# COMPACT_ATOMS: atom_id res chain seq x y z
N MET A 1 8.41 5.79 20.05
CA MET A 1 8.05 5.06 18.82
C MET A 1 8.44 3.58 18.89
N LYS A 2 9.74 3.21 18.92
CA LYS A 2 10.19 1.80 18.88
C LYS A 2 9.66 0.96 20.05
N SER A 3 9.58 1.52 21.25
CA SER A 3 9.06 0.87 22.47
C SER A 3 7.62 0.37 22.36
N ASN A 4 6.83 0.88 21.43
CA ASN A 4 5.45 0.43 21.23
C ASN A 4 5.33 -0.86 20.41
N TYR A 5 6.45 -1.41 19.91
CA TYR A 5 6.50 -2.58 19.04
C TYR A 5 7.44 -3.64 19.62
N PRO A 6 6.98 -4.54 20.51
CA PRO A 6 7.84 -5.52 21.19
C PRO A 6 8.66 -6.42 20.28
N THR A 7 8.15 -6.71 19.08
CA THR A 7 8.89 -7.48 18.04
C THR A 7 10.29 -6.89 17.76
N LEU A 8 10.44 -5.57 17.85
CA LEU A 8 11.68 -4.86 17.54
C LEU A 8 12.77 -5.00 18.62
N GLU A 9 12.45 -5.54 19.80
CA GLU A 9 13.42 -5.83 20.84
C GLU A 9 14.27 -7.07 20.51
N ASN A 10 13.69 -7.98 19.72
CA ASN A 10 14.26 -9.31 19.48
C ASN A 10 14.75 -9.52 18.04
N CYS A 11 14.54 -8.58 17.12
CA CYS A 11 14.96 -8.74 15.73
C CYS A 11 15.15 -7.41 15.00
N THR A 12 15.95 -7.44 13.95
CA THR A 12 15.96 -6.40 12.90
C THR A 12 14.82 -6.69 11.94
N TYR A 13 13.73 -5.90 12.00
CA TYR A 13 12.53 -6.13 11.22
C TYR A 13 12.56 -5.36 9.90
N LEU A 14 12.90 -6.02 8.81
CA LEU A 14 12.97 -5.46 7.46
C LEU A 14 11.87 -6.05 6.55
N ASN A 15 10.66 -6.24 7.08
CA ASN A 15 9.60 -6.98 6.38
C ASN A 15 8.22 -6.30 6.39
N THR A 16 8.16 -4.99 6.62
CA THR A 16 6.90 -4.23 6.65
C THR A 16 6.10 -4.35 5.36
N ALA A 17 6.78 -4.43 4.22
CA ALA A 17 6.14 -4.63 2.91
C ALA A 17 5.37 -5.96 2.79
N TYR A 18 5.64 -6.94 3.67
CA TYR A 18 4.88 -8.19 3.79
C TYR A 18 3.80 -8.09 4.87
N CYS A 19 4.19 -7.63 6.06
CA CYS A 19 3.28 -7.46 7.18
C CYS A 19 3.79 -6.34 8.08
N GLY A 20 2.94 -5.38 8.40
CA GLY A 20 3.20 -4.35 9.41
C GLY A 20 3.16 -4.94 10.82
N LEU A 21 3.80 -4.27 11.76
CA LEU A 21 3.82 -4.67 13.16
C LEU A 21 2.58 -4.18 13.90
N TYR A 22 2.16 -4.94 14.90
CA TYR A 22 1.16 -4.51 15.88
C TYR A 22 1.83 -3.69 16.98
N SER A 23 1.28 -2.53 17.30
CA SER A 23 1.66 -1.81 18.50
C SER A 23 0.94 -2.37 19.75
N GLU A 24 1.57 -2.25 20.92
CA GLU A 24 0.90 -2.58 22.20
C GLU A 24 -0.35 -1.75 22.43
N ARG A 25 -0.35 -0.48 21.99
CA ARG A 25 -1.52 0.41 22.08
C ARG A 25 -2.68 -0.10 21.22
N LEU A 26 -2.40 -0.60 20.01
CA LEU A 26 -3.44 -1.20 19.17
C LEU A 26 -3.98 -2.49 19.82
N LEU A 27 -3.11 -3.31 20.41
CA LEU A 27 -3.54 -4.51 21.14
C LEU A 27 -4.45 -4.14 22.29
N GLN A 28 -4.08 -3.13 23.09
CA GLN A 28 -4.89 -2.65 24.21
C GLN A 28 -6.25 -2.16 23.72
N TRP A 29 -6.30 -1.30 22.71
CA TRP A 29 -7.55 -0.80 22.15
C TRP A 29 -8.48 -1.93 21.67
N ARG A 30 -7.91 -2.94 21.02
CA ARG A 30 -8.68 -4.12 20.57
C ARG A 30 -9.25 -4.90 21.74
N THR A 31 -8.43 -5.16 22.76
CA THR A 31 -8.86 -5.86 23.96
C THR A 31 -10.00 -5.13 24.67
N GLU A 32 -9.88 -3.82 24.85
CA GLU A 32 -10.93 -2.98 25.44
C GLU A 32 -12.22 -3.00 24.60
N THR A 33 -12.09 -3.01 23.28
CA THR A 33 -13.24 -3.06 22.35
C THR A 33 -13.93 -4.43 22.40
N ASP A 34 -13.17 -5.53 22.47
CA ASP A 34 -13.73 -6.88 22.64
C ASP A 34 -14.44 -7.03 24.00
N LEU A 35 -13.87 -6.49 25.09
CA LEU A 35 -14.51 -6.47 26.40
C LEU A 35 -15.81 -5.63 26.40
N ASP A 36 -15.82 -4.50 25.69
CA ASP A 36 -17.02 -3.69 25.52
C ASP A 36 -18.13 -4.46 24.77
N PHE A 37 -17.75 -5.26 23.76
CA PHE A 37 -18.69 -6.14 23.06
C PHE A 37 -19.24 -7.25 23.98
N VAL A 38 -18.38 -7.88 24.79
CA VAL A 38 -18.81 -8.88 25.78
C VAL A 38 -19.81 -8.29 26.77
N ALA A 39 -19.57 -7.04 27.22
CA ALA A 39 -20.42 -6.38 28.20
C ALA A 39 -21.77 -5.90 27.63
N LYS A 40 -21.81 -5.46 26.35
CA LYS A 40 -22.97 -4.79 25.77
C LYS A 40 -23.79 -5.63 24.81
N GLY A 41 -23.22 -6.73 24.27
CA GLY A 41 -23.93 -7.61 23.32
C GLY A 41 -24.45 -6.84 22.09
N ASP A 42 -25.76 -6.86 21.85
CA ASP A 42 -26.41 -6.21 20.70
C ASP A 42 -26.34 -4.67 20.76
N TYR A 43 -26.27 -4.06 21.94
CA TYR A 43 -26.02 -2.63 22.09
C TYR A 43 -24.65 -2.22 21.54
N PHE A 44 -23.65 -3.08 21.59
CA PHE A 44 -22.38 -2.82 20.94
C PHE A 44 -22.57 -2.56 19.44
N LYS A 45 -23.38 -3.37 18.74
CA LYS A 45 -23.64 -3.23 17.33
C LYS A 45 -24.38 -1.93 17.00
N SER A 46 -25.42 -1.59 17.77
CA SER A 46 -26.28 -0.44 17.49
C SER A 46 -25.66 0.90 17.86
N GLU A 47 -24.81 0.96 18.90
CA GLU A 47 -24.28 2.20 19.44
C GLU A 47 -22.77 2.38 19.17
N ARG A 48 -21.99 1.33 19.37
CA ARG A 48 -20.53 1.41 19.37
C ARG A 48 -19.92 1.17 17.99
N ALA A 49 -20.34 0.13 17.27
CA ALA A 49 -19.77 -0.28 16.01
C ALA A 49 -19.87 0.83 14.94
N ILE A 50 -21.01 1.52 14.88
CA ILE A 50 -21.22 2.64 13.94
C ILE A 50 -20.22 3.78 14.22
N ASN A 51 -19.98 4.10 15.49
CA ASN A 51 -19.04 5.16 15.87
C ASN A 51 -17.58 4.77 15.61
N ILE A 52 -17.23 3.49 15.77
CA ILE A 52 -15.93 2.94 15.42
C ILE A 52 -15.64 3.11 13.93
N GLU A 53 -16.59 2.75 13.06
CA GLU A 53 -16.43 2.91 11.60
C GLU A 53 -16.39 4.39 11.18
N LYS A 54 -17.22 5.24 11.76
CA LYS A 54 -17.17 6.69 11.50
C LYS A 54 -15.83 7.28 11.89
N ASN A 55 -15.27 6.89 13.06
CA ASN A 55 -13.94 7.34 13.45
C ASN A 55 -12.86 6.86 12.46
N ALA A 56 -12.95 5.62 11.98
CA ALA A 56 -12.00 5.12 10.98
C ALA A 56 -12.05 5.96 9.69
N VAL A 57 -13.24 6.28 9.17
CA VAL A 57 -13.41 7.16 8.01
C VAL A 57 -12.83 8.54 8.29
N HIS A 58 -13.09 9.10 9.47
CA HIS A 58 -12.57 10.41 9.88
C HIS A 58 -11.03 10.45 9.91
N GLN A 59 -10.38 9.46 10.52
CA GLN A 59 -8.92 9.40 10.56
C GLN A 59 -8.31 9.21 9.17
N LEU A 60 -8.93 8.36 8.34
CA LEU A 60 -8.51 8.16 6.96
C LEU A 60 -8.66 9.43 6.11
N SER A 61 -9.72 10.20 6.29
CA SER A 61 -9.92 11.46 5.57
C SER A 61 -8.81 12.47 5.86
N LYS A 62 -8.34 12.52 7.10
CA LYS A 62 -7.18 13.35 7.49
C LYS A 62 -5.88 12.85 6.86
N LEU A 63 -5.59 11.54 6.93
CA LEU A 63 -4.40 10.94 6.34
C LEU A 63 -4.34 11.18 4.84
N MET A 64 -5.47 10.99 4.16
CA MET A 64 -5.59 11.11 2.70
C MET A 64 -5.82 12.55 2.23
N ARG A 65 -5.98 13.50 3.16
CA ARG A 65 -6.30 14.92 2.88
C ARG A 65 -7.48 15.06 1.94
N THR A 66 -8.59 14.39 2.28
CA THR A 66 -9.81 14.38 1.46
C THR A 66 -11.06 14.42 2.32
N GLU A 67 -12.23 14.62 1.70
CA GLU A 67 -13.51 14.57 2.39
C GLU A 67 -13.88 13.13 2.79
N GLU A 68 -14.58 12.96 3.91
CA GLU A 68 -15.07 11.66 4.38
C GLU A 68 -15.97 10.97 3.35
N THR A 69 -16.69 11.73 2.55
CA THR A 69 -17.56 11.22 1.48
C THR A 69 -16.83 10.53 0.34
N ASN A 70 -15.52 10.72 0.23
CA ASN A 70 -14.68 10.03 -0.74
C ASN A 70 -14.09 8.72 -0.19
N ILE A 71 -14.25 8.41 1.12
CA ILE A 71 -13.67 7.26 1.81
C ILE A 71 -14.71 6.15 1.95
N PHE A 72 -14.34 4.94 1.55
CA PHE A 72 -15.14 3.74 1.71
C PHE A 72 -14.29 2.65 2.38
N LEU A 73 -14.77 2.09 3.49
CA LEU A 73 -14.09 1.00 4.19
C LEU A 73 -14.27 -0.31 3.43
N SER A 74 -13.22 -1.12 3.37
CA SER A 74 -13.21 -2.46 2.80
C SER A 74 -12.41 -3.42 3.68
N THR A 75 -12.48 -4.72 3.41
CA THR A 75 -11.69 -5.72 4.15
C THR A 75 -10.24 -5.81 3.65
N SER A 76 -9.95 -5.31 2.46
CA SER A 76 -8.62 -5.23 1.86
C SER A 76 -8.63 -4.36 0.60
N CYS A 77 -7.45 -4.02 0.07
CA CYS A 77 -7.30 -3.43 -1.27
C CYS A 77 -8.01 -4.27 -2.33
N SER A 78 -7.72 -5.57 -2.39
CA SER A 78 -8.30 -6.47 -3.39
C SER A 78 -9.84 -6.53 -3.30
N ALA A 79 -10.40 -6.64 -2.10
CA ALA A 79 -11.86 -6.65 -1.94
C ALA A 79 -12.51 -5.31 -2.36
N GLY A 80 -11.84 -4.19 -2.08
CA GLY A 80 -12.31 -2.86 -2.50
C GLY A 80 -12.25 -2.69 -4.02
N LEU A 81 -11.14 -3.11 -4.64
CA LEU A 81 -10.97 -3.05 -6.09
C LEU A 81 -11.96 -3.97 -6.80
N GLU A 82 -12.11 -5.22 -6.34
CA GLU A 82 -13.07 -6.18 -6.87
C GLU A 82 -14.49 -5.62 -6.86
N ALA A 83 -14.94 -5.07 -5.73
CA ALA A 83 -16.26 -4.46 -5.61
C ALA A 83 -16.45 -3.29 -6.59
N PHE A 84 -15.41 -2.46 -6.79
CA PHE A 84 -15.47 -1.35 -7.71
C PHE A 84 -15.48 -1.78 -9.17
N LEU A 85 -14.70 -2.81 -9.55
CA LEU A 85 -14.66 -3.35 -10.92
C LEU A 85 -16.01 -3.92 -11.37
N LEU A 86 -16.87 -4.37 -10.44
CA LEU A 86 -18.25 -4.78 -10.76
C LEU A 86 -19.09 -3.65 -11.36
N LYS A 87 -18.69 -2.40 -11.17
CA LYS A 87 -19.41 -1.21 -11.65
C LYS A 87 -18.80 -0.59 -12.90
N ILE A 88 -17.63 -1.05 -13.31
CA ILE A 88 -16.97 -0.57 -14.54
C ILE A 88 -17.68 -1.16 -15.77
N PRO A 89 -17.96 -0.36 -16.83
CA PRO A 89 -18.50 -0.86 -18.09
C PRO A 89 -17.61 -1.94 -18.71
N LYS A 90 -18.21 -3.03 -19.18
CA LYS A 90 -17.48 -4.22 -19.66
C LYS A 90 -16.71 -4.02 -20.98
N ASP A 91 -17.02 -2.97 -21.72
CA ASP A 91 -16.33 -2.58 -22.95
C ASP A 91 -15.07 -1.74 -22.71
N PHE A 92 -14.76 -1.41 -21.44
CA PHE A 92 -13.57 -0.64 -21.09
C PHE A 92 -12.30 -1.48 -21.33
N HIS A 93 -11.29 -0.83 -21.89
CA HIS A 93 -9.96 -1.40 -22.13
C HIS A 93 -9.01 -0.86 -21.07
N PHE A 94 -8.32 -1.77 -20.37
CA PHE A 94 -7.39 -1.46 -19.30
C PHE A 94 -5.95 -1.45 -19.81
N LEU A 95 -5.15 -0.52 -19.31
CA LEU A 95 -3.70 -0.58 -19.36
C LEU A 95 -3.19 -0.95 -17.97
N LEU A 96 -2.42 -2.03 -17.90
CA LEU A 96 -1.84 -2.57 -16.66
C LEU A 96 -0.31 -2.52 -16.75
N LEU A 97 0.35 -2.78 -15.62
CA LEU A 97 1.79 -3.04 -15.61
C LEU A 97 2.03 -4.55 -15.52
N ASN A 98 2.96 -5.04 -16.35
CA ASN A 98 3.39 -6.44 -16.29
C ASN A 98 4.06 -6.74 -14.94
N ASP A 99 3.90 -7.96 -14.44
CA ASP A 99 4.45 -8.39 -13.13
C ASP A 99 3.97 -7.55 -11.94
N ASP A 100 2.85 -6.84 -12.06
CA ASP A 100 2.22 -6.14 -10.93
C ASP A 100 1.62 -7.14 -9.93
N TYR A 101 0.97 -6.65 -8.89
CA TYR A 101 0.38 -7.52 -7.87
C TYR A 101 -0.64 -8.49 -8.50
N PRO A 102 -0.47 -9.82 -8.33
CA PRO A 102 -1.24 -10.80 -9.10
C PRO A 102 -2.75 -10.58 -9.09
N SER A 103 -3.32 -10.18 -7.94
CA SER A 103 -4.77 -9.95 -7.87
C SER A 103 -5.27 -8.80 -8.75
N ILE A 104 -4.42 -7.88 -9.22
CA ILE A 104 -4.83 -6.84 -10.18
C ILE A 104 -5.13 -7.49 -11.54
N THR A 105 -4.16 -8.22 -12.09
CA THR A 105 -4.32 -8.88 -13.40
C THR A 105 -5.38 -9.98 -13.33
N GLU A 106 -5.41 -10.76 -12.25
CA GLU A 106 -6.41 -11.81 -12.02
C GLU A 106 -7.82 -11.23 -12.03
N MET A 107 -8.10 -10.16 -11.26
CA MET A 107 -9.42 -9.53 -11.21
C MET A 107 -9.84 -8.97 -12.57
N VAL A 108 -8.93 -8.28 -13.30
CA VAL A 108 -9.24 -7.76 -14.63
C VAL A 108 -9.58 -8.88 -15.59
N THR A 109 -8.85 -10.01 -15.52
CA THR A 109 -9.09 -11.23 -16.31
C THR A 109 -10.42 -11.91 -15.95
N ASP A 110 -10.69 -12.11 -14.67
CA ASP A 110 -11.90 -12.79 -14.17
C ASP A 110 -13.16 -12.00 -14.53
N HIS A 111 -13.06 -10.67 -14.51
CA HIS A 111 -14.12 -9.78 -14.99
C HIS A 111 -14.22 -9.70 -16.52
N GLN A 112 -13.35 -10.39 -17.26
CA GLN A 112 -13.34 -10.44 -18.72
C GLN A 112 -13.17 -9.05 -19.40
N PHE A 113 -12.43 -8.14 -18.75
CA PHE A 113 -12.04 -6.88 -19.36
C PHE A 113 -10.93 -7.12 -20.42
N LYS A 114 -10.94 -6.32 -21.47
CA LYS A 114 -9.78 -6.22 -22.37
C LYS A 114 -8.66 -5.47 -21.65
N PHE A 115 -7.43 -5.97 -21.78
CA PHE A 115 -6.28 -5.26 -21.24
C PHE A 115 -5.02 -5.44 -22.09
N SER A 116 -4.09 -4.53 -21.93
CA SER A 116 -2.71 -4.62 -22.39
C SER A 116 -1.78 -4.32 -21.19
N GLU A 117 -0.52 -4.71 -21.33
CA GLU A 117 0.47 -4.54 -20.25
C GLU A 117 1.71 -3.80 -20.77
N VAL A 118 2.26 -2.94 -19.92
CA VAL A 118 3.56 -2.29 -20.10
C VAL A 118 4.59 -2.96 -19.19
N SER A 119 5.75 -3.30 -19.74
CA SER A 119 6.83 -3.96 -18.99
C SER A 119 7.50 -3.00 -18.01
N MET A 120 7.86 -3.53 -16.83
CA MET A 120 8.65 -2.80 -15.84
C MET A 120 10.02 -2.44 -16.41
N SER A 121 10.40 -1.17 -16.32
CA SER A 121 11.67 -0.65 -16.83
C SER A 121 12.12 0.58 -16.05
N SER A 122 13.34 1.05 -16.27
CA SER A 122 13.83 2.31 -15.70
C SER A 122 13.09 3.54 -16.25
N THR A 123 12.46 3.41 -17.43
CA THR A 123 11.66 4.43 -18.14
C THR A 123 10.17 4.12 -18.17
N LEU A 124 9.66 3.41 -17.15
CA LEU A 124 8.29 2.90 -17.09
C LEU A 124 7.23 3.95 -17.44
N GLU A 125 7.32 5.14 -16.85
CA GLU A 125 6.32 6.20 -17.05
C GLU A 125 6.25 6.66 -18.50
N SER A 126 7.41 6.81 -19.15
CA SER A 126 7.47 7.15 -20.58
C SER A 126 6.90 6.05 -21.46
N SER A 127 7.15 4.77 -21.11
CA SER A 127 6.60 3.62 -21.83
C SER A 127 5.08 3.54 -21.67
N VAL A 128 4.54 3.88 -20.49
CA VAL A 128 3.08 3.98 -20.26
C VAL A 128 2.49 5.07 -21.16
N LEU A 129 3.10 6.25 -21.20
CA LEU A 129 2.62 7.37 -22.03
C LEU A 129 2.65 7.03 -23.52
N GLU A 130 3.71 6.36 -23.99
CA GLU A 130 3.83 5.90 -25.35
C GLU A 130 2.73 4.89 -25.72
N GLU A 131 2.46 3.91 -24.85
CA GLU A 131 1.39 2.93 -25.10
C GLU A 131 0.00 3.59 -25.09
N LEU A 132 -0.25 4.59 -24.23
CA LEU A 132 -1.48 5.38 -24.24
C LEU A 132 -1.69 6.17 -25.55
N ARG A 133 -0.60 6.59 -26.21
CA ARG A 133 -0.66 7.25 -27.53
C ARG A 133 -0.96 6.28 -28.65
N ASN A 134 -0.50 5.04 -28.52
CA ASN A 134 -0.63 4.03 -29.56
C ASN A 134 -2.03 3.42 -29.65
N ARG A 135 -2.77 3.36 -28.53
CA ARG A 135 -4.09 2.73 -28.44
C ARG A 135 -5.01 3.45 -27.47
N PRO A 136 -6.33 3.41 -27.71
CA PRO A 136 -7.29 3.97 -26.78
C PRO A 136 -7.49 3.05 -25.57
N TYR A 137 -7.32 3.60 -24.38
CA TYR A 137 -7.62 2.97 -23.09
C TYR A 137 -8.60 3.83 -22.31
N GLN A 138 -9.48 3.20 -21.52
CA GLN A 138 -10.40 3.89 -20.61
C GLN A 138 -9.87 3.91 -19.20
N VAL A 139 -9.05 2.93 -18.81
CA VAL A 139 -8.52 2.79 -17.45
C VAL A 139 -7.02 2.48 -17.49
N LEU A 140 -6.25 3.22 -16.70
CA LEU A 140 -4.89 2.86 -16.28
C LEU A 140 -4.98 2.37 -14.83
N LEU A 141 -4.65 1.10 -14.57
CA LEU A 141 -4.69 0.48 -13.24
C LEU A 141 -3.32 -0.11 -12.91
N PHE A 142 -2.73 0.31 -11.80
CA PHE A 142 -1.39 -0.10 -11.41
C PHE A 142 -1.13 0.07 -9.91
N SER A 143 -0.09 -0.62 -9.40
CA SER A 143 0.43 -0.39 -8.05
C SER A 143 1.37 0.80 -8.01
N ALA A 144 1.15 1.78 -7.11
CA ALA A 144 2.05 2.92 -6.91
C ALA A 144 3.49 2.49 -6.58
N VAL A 145 3.63 1.37 -5.87
CA VAL A 145 4.91 0.70 -5.61
C VAL A 145 4.75 -0.79 -5.89
N GLN A 146 5.51 -1.29 -6.82
CA GLN A 146 5.48 -2.69 -7.21
C GLN A 146 5.94 -3.60 -6.05
N TYR A 147 5.13 -4.60 -5.73
CA TYR A 147 5.27 -5.41 -4.50
C TYR A 147 6.53 -6.27 -4.47
N ASN A 148 7.02 -6.70 -5.61
CA ASN A 148 8.17 -7.61 -5.71
C ASN A 148 9.50 -6.84 -5.79
N SER A 149 9.65 -5.97 -6.79
CA SER A 149 10.89 -5.20 -7.03
C SER A 149 11.04 -3.96 -6.13
N GLY A 150 9.91 -3.40 -5.67
CA GLY A 150 9.87 -2.10 -5.01
C GLY A 150 9.94 -0.92 -5.98
N LEU A 151 9.78 -1.15 -7.31
CA LEU A 151 9.70 -0.07 -8.28
C LEU A 151 8.62 0.92 -7.85
N LEU A 152 8.99 2.19 -7.72
CA LEU A 152 8.09 3.30 -7.42
C LEU A 152 7.68 3.96 -8.74
N PHE A 153 6.39 3.99 -9.04
CA PHE A 153 5.85 4.82 -10.10
C PHE A 153 5.97 6.29 -9.71
N ASP A 154 6.49 7.13 -10.61
CA ASP A 154 6.58 8.57 -10.34
C ASP A 154 5.19 9.22 -10.39
N MET A 155 4.59 9.39 -9.22
CA MET A 155 3.23 9.93 -9.11
C MET A 155 3.08 11.35 -9.67
N ASN A 156 4.17 12.11 -9.83
CA ASN A 156 4.11 13.42 -10.49
C ASN A 156 3.87 13.29 -12.00
N PHE A 157 4.23 12.15 -12.59
CA PHE A 157 4.02 11.88 -14.02
C PHE A 157 2.53 11.73 -14.39
N ILE A 158 1.67 11.50 -13.39
CA ILE A 158 0.22 11.46 -13.56
C ILE A 158 -0.32 12.78 -14.15
N GLU A 159 0.30 13.91 -13.81
CA GLU A 159 -0.08 15.20 -14.36
C GLU A 159 0.16 15.25 -15.88
N GLU A 160 1.28 14.75 -16.37
CA GLU A 160 1.58 14.66 -17.80
C GLU A 160 0.58 13.74 -18.52
N ILE A 161 0.28 12.57 -17.93
CA ILE A 161 -0.73 11.64 -18.48
C ILE A 161 -2.10 12.31 -18.56
N LYS A 162 -2.55 12.98 -17.49
CA LYS A 162 -3.88 13.61 -17.46
C LYS A 162 -3.99 14.84 -18.37
N ASN A 163 -2.91 15.55 -18.59
CA ASN A 163 -2.89 16.68 -19.53
C ASN A 163 -3.12 16.19 -20.98
N GLU A 164 -2.59 15.02 -21.35
CA GLU A 164 -2.75 14.45 -22.69
C GLU A 164 -4.03 13.60 -22.79
N PHE A 165 -4.39 12.90 -21.73
CA PHE A 165 -5.56 11.99 -21.67
C PHE A 165 -6.50 12.34 -20.51
N PRO A 166 -7.21 13.48 -20.56
CA PRO A 166 -8.03 13.96 -19.43
C PRO A 166 -9.16 13.00 -19.05
N GLU A 167 -9.66 12.21 -20.01
CA GLU A 167 -10.74 11.23 -19.81
C GLU A 167 -10.24 9.85 -19.33
N LEU A 168 -8.93 9.61 -19.28
CA LEU A 168 -8.40 8.35 -18.77
C LEU A 168 -8.70 8.21 -17.29
N ILE A 169 -9.34 7.13 -16.87
CA ILE A 169 -9.54 6.80 -15.46
C ILE A 169 -8.23 6.25 -14.91
N ILE A 170 -7.73 6.81 -13.82
CA ILE A 170 -6.50 6.35 -13.16
C ILE A 170 -6.86 5.75 -11.81
N LEU A 171 -6.68 4.42 -11.70
CA LEU A 171 -6.91 3.62 -10.51
C LEU A 171 -5.57 3.10 -9.98
N VAL A 172 -5.35 3.19 -8.67
CA VAL A 172 -4.05 2.89 -8.07
C VAL A 172 -4.21 1.94 -6.88
N ASP A 173 -3.44 0.84 -6.86
CA ASP A 173 -3.16 0.14 -5.61
C ASP A 173 -2.11 0.93 -4.81
N GLY A 174 -2.57 1.56 -3.73
CA GLY A 174 -1.74 2.35 -2.82
C GLY A 174 -1.18 1.58 -1.64
N THR A 175 -1.37 0.26 -1.56
CA THR A 175 -1.05 -0.57 -0.39
C THR A 175 0.42 -0.52 0.02
N GLN A 176 1.34 -0.37 -0.93
CA GLN A 176 2.78 -0.24 -0.65
C GLN A 176 3.24 1.22 -0.57
N TYR A 177 2.34 2.19 -0.74
CA TYR A 177 2.64 3.61 -0.82
C TYR A 177 2.08 4.40 0.38
N ILE A 178 0.79 4.22 0.67
CA ILE A 178 0.09 4.97 1.74
C ILE A 178 0.61 4.54 3.12
N GLY A 179 0.95 5.52 3.95
CA GLY A 179 1.60 5.33 5.25
C GLY A 179 3.13 5.28 5.19
N ASN A 180 3.72 5.21 3.99
CA ASN A 180 5.16 5.23 3.78
C ASN A 180 5.66 6.58 3.24
N GLN A 181 4.88 7.21 2.37
CA GLN A 181 5.21 8.48 1.72
C GLN A 181 4.04 9.46 1.83
N PRO A 182 4.30 10.78 1.73
CA PRO A 182 3.25 11.79 1.77
C PRO A 182 2.32 11.64 0.56
N PHE A 183 1.03 11.82 0.80
CA PHE A 183 0.03 11.78 -0.25
C PHE A 183 -1.13 12.76 0.05
N ASP A 184 -1.64 13.38 -0.99
CA ASP A 184 -2.80 14.27 -0.95
C ASP A 184 -3.76 13.87 -2.06
N PHE A 185 -4.84 13.17 -1.68
CA PHE A 185 -5.80 12.66 -2.65
C PHE A 185 -6.56 13.79 -3.36
N ASN A 186 -6.88 14.89 -2.66
CA ASN A 186 -7.58 16.01 -3.29
C ASN A 186 -6.76 16.67 -4.39
N ARG A 187 -5.46 16.83 -4.16
CA ARG A 187 -4.54 17.44 -5.14
C ARG A 187 -4.08 16.46 -6.20
N SER A 188 -4.13 15.17 -5.92
CA SER A 188 -3.75 14.16 -6.91
C SER A 188 -4.74 14.14 -8.07
N LEU A 189 -4.27 13.79 -9.25
CA LEU A 189 -5.11 13.58 -10.44
C LEU A 189 -5.57 12.11 -10.59
N ILE A 190 -5.38 11.30 -9.53
CA ILE A 190 -5.85 9.93 -9.45
C ILE A 190 -7.36 9.94 -9.21
N ASP A 191 -8.10 9.09 -9.91
CA ASP A 191 -9.55 8.98 -9.79
C ASP A 191 -9.98 8.05 -8.67
N GLY A 192 -9.21 6.98 -8.41
CA GLY A 192 -9.43 6.02 -7.32
C GLY A 192 -8.14 5.42 -6.79
N ILE A 193 -8.06 5.24 -5.46
CA ILE A 193 -6.95 4.55 -4.81
C ILE A 193 -7.48 3.52 -3.82
N PHE A 194 -6.87 2.34 -3.79
CA PHE A 194 -7.25 1.17 -3.00
C PHE A 194 -6.10 0.78 -2.08
N VAL A 195 -6.38 0.52 -0.80
CA VAL A 195 -5.33 0.34 0.22
C VAL A 195 -5.70 -0.76 1.20
N SER A 196 -4.78 -1.67 1.48
CA SER A 196 -4.86 -2.58 2.64
C SER A 196 -4.13 -1.99 3.84
N GLY A 197 -4.75 -2.08 5.04
CA GLY A 197 -4.21 -1.46 6.26
C GLY A 197 -3.09 -2.22 6.95
N TYR A 198 -2.90 -3.51 6.62
CA TYR A 198 -2.01 -4.40 7.39
C TYR A 198 -0.51 -4.24 7.13
N LYS A 199 -0.10 -3.38 6.18
CA LYS A 199 1.33 -3.15 5.87
C LYS A 199 1.82 -1.87 6.54
N TRP A 200 1.86 -0.76 5.80
CA TRP A 200 2.46 0.51 6.22
C TRP A 200 1.60 1.31 7.21
N LEU A 201 0.30 1.02 7.25
CA LEU A 201 -0.61 1.61 8.23
C LEU A 201 -0.63 0.85 9.56
N LEU A 202 0.04 -0.31 9.66
CA LEU A 202 0.23 -1.09 10.88
C LEU A 202 -1.08 -1.52 11.57
N ALA A 203 -2.17 -1.62 10.80
CA ALA A 203 -3.53 -1.81 11.32
C ALA A 203 -3.95 -3.28 11.53
N GLY A 204 -3.04 -4.24 11.22
CA GLY A 204 -3.37 -5.67 11.20
C GLY A 204 -4.27 -6.06 10.04
N HIS A 205 -4.66 -7.31 10.02
CA HIS A 205 -5.40 -7.89 8.90
C HIS A 205 -6.91 -7.63 8.96
N GLY A 206 -7.59 -7.82 7.81
CA GLY A 206 -9.04 -7.77 7.70
C GLY A 206 -9.60 -6.35 7.53
N ASN A 207 -8.77 -5.39 7.18
CA ASN A 207 -9.16 -4.01 6.95
C ASN A 207 -8.42 -3.38 5.76
N GLY A 208 -9.07 -2.40 5.19
CA GLY A 208 -8.58 -1.59 4.08
C GLY A 208 -9.60 -0.51 3.77
N PHE A 209 -9.32 0.27 2.76
CA PHE A 209 -10.21 1.32 2.28
C PHE A 209 -9.95 1.64 0.82
N LEU A 210 -10.89 2.36 0.23
CA LEU A 210 -10.71 3.01 -1.05
C LEU A 210 -11.10 4.48 -0.94
N CYS A 211 -10.40 5.32 -1.70
CA CYS A 211 -10.81 6.69 -1.94
C CYS A 211 -11.22 6.81 -3.40
N LEU A 212 -12.41 7.33 -3.66
CA LEU A 212 -12.94 7.56 -5.00
C LEU A 212 -13.33 9.02 -5.16
N LYS A 213 -12.90 9.65 -6.26
CA LYS A 213 -13.34 11.01 -6.57
C LYS A 213 -14.81 11.03 -6.94
N LYS A 214 -15.52 12.01 -6.44
CA LYS A 214 -16.92 12.25 -6.80
C LYS A 214 -17.12 12.45 -8.31
N SER A 215 -16.15 13.06 -8.99
CA SER A 215 -16.15 13.19 -10.46
C SER A 215 -16.15 11.83 -11.17
N LEU A 216 -15.36 10.86 -10.69
CA LEU A 216 -15.35 9.48 -11.20
C LEU A 216 -16.72 8.82 -11.03
N LEU A 217 -17.29 8.89 -9.81
CA LEU A 217 -18.60 8.30 -9.52
C LEU A 217 -19.69 8.88 -10.43
N ASN A 218 -19.71 10.21 -10.58
CA ASN A 218 -20.66 10.92 -11.45
C ASN A 218 -20.50 10.47 -12.92
N ARG A 219 -19.26 10.37 -13.42
CA ARG A 219 -18.97 9.96 -14.81
C ARG A 219 -19.45 8.53 -15.07
N LEU A 220 -19.24 7.64 -14.13
CA LEU A 220 -19.68 6.24 -14.22
C LEU A 220 -21.17 6.04 -13.86
N LYS A 221 -21.87 7.09 -13.44
CA LYS A 221 -23.27 7.05 -12.95
C LYS A 221 -23.44 6.06 -11.78
N ILE A 222 -22.45 6.01 -10.89
CA ILE A 222 -22.45 5.20 -9.67
C ILE A 222 -22.73 6.11 -8.48
N SER A 223 -23.68 5.75 -7.65
CA SER A 223 -23.90 6.47 -6.40
C SER A 223 -22.94 5.98 -5.30
N ALA A 224 -22.64 6.85 -4.32
CA ALA A 224 -21.85 6.44 -3.15
C ALA A 224 -22.53 5.29 -2.38
N ILE A 225 -23.87 5.25 -2.37
CA ILE A 225 -24.61 4.18 -1.73
C ILE A 225 -24.44 2.84 -2.47
N ASP A 226 -24.28 2.85 -3.80
CA ASP A 226 -24.00 1.63 -4.56
C ASP A 226 -22.64 1.05 -4.18
N VAL A 227 -21.61 1.90 -4.04
CA VAL A 227 -20.27 1.48 -3.60
C VAL A 227 -20.35 0.93 -2.18
N PHE A 228 -21.01 1.66 -1.27
CA PHE A 228 -21.19 1.22 0.11
C PHE A 228 -21.87 -0.15 0.19
N ASN A 229 -22.98 -0.34 -0.51
CA ASN A 229 -23.73 -1.59 -0.49
C ASN A 229 -22.93 -2.79 -1.03
N LEU A 230 -22.01 -2.58 -1.96
CA LEU A 230 -21.11 -3.63 -2.45
C LEU A 230 -20.09 -4.04 -1.39
N LEU A 231 -19.57 -3.08 -0.64
CA LEU A 231 -18.54 -3.28 0.37
C LEU A 231 -19.10 -3.78 1.71
N ASP A 232 -20.38 -3.53 1.98
CA ASP A 232 -21.05 -3.90 3.24
C ASP A 232 -21.81 -5.23 3.17
N ARG A 233 -21.53 -6.05 2.19
CA ARG A 233 -22.15 -7.38 2.07
C ARG A 233 -21.74 -8.27 3.24
N GLY A 234 -22.73 -8.67 4.06
CA GLY A 234 -22.55 -9.60 5.18
C GLY A 234 -21.94 -8.99 6.44
N HIS A 235 -21.94 -7.68 6.58
CA HIS A 235 -21.39 -6.90 7.69
C HIS A 235 -19.86 -7.04 7.84
N ARG A 236 -19.17 -5.91 7.84
CA ARG A 236 -17.75 -5.84 8.16
C ARG A 236 -17.51 -6.09 9.65
N ALA A 237 -16.32 -6.55 10.00
CA ALA A 237 -15.91 -6.71 11.39
C ALA A 237 -15.57 -5.33 12.00
N PRO A 238 -16.37 -4.78 12.94
CA PRO A 238 -16.15 -3.43 13.47
C PRO A 238 -14.75 -3.28 14.10
N ILE A 239 -14.25 -4.32 14.76
CA ILE A 239 -12.93 -4.32 15.40
C ILE A 239 -11.81 -4.22 14.35
N ALA A 240 -11.96 -4.87 13.19
CA ALA A 240 -10.97 -4.77 12.11
C ALA A 240 -10.98 -3.35 11.51
N MET A 241 -12.16 -2.79 11.23
CA MET A 241 -12.31 -1.42 10.71
C MET A 241 -11.80 -0.38 11.72
N GLY A 242 -12.14 -0.57 12.99
CA GLY A 242 -11.66 0.32 14.06
C GLY A 242 -10.15 0.23 14.29
N SER A 243 -9.56 -0.96 14.11
CA SER A 243 -8.10 -1.12 14.14
C SER A 243 -7.42 -0.24 13.10
N LEU A 244 -8.01 -0.10 11.91
CA LEU A 244 -7.51 0.78 10.86
C LEU A 244 -7.55 2.24 11.31
N GLY A 245 -8.69 2.70 11.84
CA GLY A 245 -8.83 4.06 12.36
C GLY A 245 -7.85 4.37 13.48
N PHE A 246 -7.75 3.46 14.47
CA PHE A 246 -6.82 3.61 15.59
C PHE A 246 -5.36 3.65 15.14
N ALA A 247 -4.94 2.73 14.28
CA ALA A 247 -3.57 2.66 13.80
C ALA A 247 -3.17 3.90 12.98
N VAL A 248 -4.10 4.44 12.18
CA VAL A 248 -3.89 5.68 11.43
C VAL A 248 -3.78 6.88 12.39
N GLU A 249 -4.63 6.95 13.42
CA GLU A 249 -4.54 7.99 14.46
C GLU A 249 -3.21 7.89 15.23
N GLU A 250 -2.78 6.69 15.60
CA GLU A 250 -1.49 6.45 16.25
C GLU A 250 -0.33 6.88 15.32
N LEU A 251 -0.36 6.52 14.03
CA LEU A 251 0.66 6.92 13.07
C LEU A 251 0.74 8.44 12.91
N MET A 252 -0.40 9.12 12.83
CA MET A 252 -0.44 10.59 12.77
C MET A 252 0.06 11.25 14.05
N SER A 253 -0.05 10.60 15.21
CA SER A 253 0.46 11.14 16.47
C SER A 253 1.99 11.24 16.53
N TYR A 254 2.71 10.59 15.60
CA TYR A 254 4.18 10.64 15.49
C TYR A 254 4.70 11.80 14.63
N ASP A 255 3.84 12.70 14.14
CA ASP A 255 4.15 13.69 13.11
C ASP A 255 4.52 13.01 11.78
N LEU A 256 3.58 13.03 10.85
CA LEU A 256 3.75 12.33 9.55
C LEU A 256 4.94 12.84 8.74
N ASP A 257 5.26 14.13 8.82
CA ASP A 257 6.39 14.69 8.07
C ASP A 257 7.71 14.12 8.61
N VAL A 258 7.83 13.94 9.93
CA VAL A 258 8.97 13.27 10.57
C VAL A 258 9.03 11.79 10.16
N VAL A 259 7.89 11.09 10.16
CA VAL A 259 7.80 9.70 9.74
C VAL A 259 8.25 9.53 8.29
N PHE A 260 7.72 10.34 7.37
CA PHE A 260 8.03 10.26 5.95
C PHE A 260 9.47 10.66 5.65
N GLN A 261 9.99 11.69 6.31
CA GLN A 261 11.38 12.10 6.17
C GLN A 261 12.32 10.96 6.61
N LYS A 262 12.05 10.33 7.74
CA LYS A 262 12.84 9.19 8.22
C LYS A 262 12.78 8.00 7.28
N ASN A 263 11.61 7.67 6.74
CA ASN A 263 11.47 6.62 5.73
C ASN A 263 12.33 6.93 4.50
N LYS A 264 12.28 8.16 4.01
CA LYS A 264 13.07 8.61 2.86
C LYS A 264 14.58 8.53 3.12
N GLU A 265 15.04 9.00 4.27
CA GLU A 265 16.46 8.95 4.65
C GLU A 265 16.99 7.52 4.74
N LEU A 266 16.25 6.63 5.44
CA LEU A 266 16.61 5.22 5.55
C LEU A 266 16.54 4.50 4.19
N GLY A 267 15.51 4.80 3.39
CA GLY A 267 15.37 4.27 2.04
C GLY A 267 16.54 4.68 1.15
N ASN A 268 16.91 5.96 1.13
CA ASN A 268 18.04 6.47 0.36
C ASN A 268 19.35 5.82 0.82
N TYR A 269 19.58 5.75 2.13
CA TYR A 269 20.77 5.14 2.69
C TYR A 269 20.91 3.66 2.26
N LEU A 270 19.83 2.91 2.36
CA LEU A 270 19.81 1.50 1.97
C LEU A 270 19.97 1.34 0.45
N PHE A 271 19.28 2.15 -0.36
CA PHE A 271 19.38 2.15 -1.81
C PHE A 271 20.82 2.34 -2.28
N GLU A 272 21.51 3.39 -1.81
CA GLU A 272 22.89 3.68 -2.20
C GLU A 272 23.85 2.55 -1.77
N ALA A 273 23.63 1.97 -0.58
CA ALA A 273 24.44 0.86 -0.11
C ALA A 273 24.27 -0.41 -0.96
N LEU A 274 23.04 -0.71 -1.40
CA LEU A 274 22.74 -1.86 -2.26
C LEU A 274 23.21 -1.63 -3.69
N LYS A 275 23.02 -0.44 -4.24
CA LYS A 275 23.48 -0.04 -5.57
C LYS A 275 25.00 -0.16 -5.68
N LYS A 276 25.76 0.34 -4.68
CA LYS A 276 27.22 0.23 -4.61
C LYS A 276 27.69 -1.23 -4.62
N ARG A 277 26.88 -2.17 -4.15
CA ARG A 277 27.16 -3.61 -4.11
C ARG A 277 26.68 -4.36 -5.35
N ASN A 278 26.04 -3.64 -6.30
CA ASN A 278 25.44 -4.23 -7.50
C ASN A 278 24.41 -5.35 -7.18
N LEU A 279 23.58 -5.12 -6.15
CA LEU A 279 22.60 -6.10 -5.64
C LEU A 279 21.16 -5.80 -6.08
N LEU A 280 20.92 -4.67 -6.77
CA LEU A 280 19.62 -4.30 -7.30
C LEU A 280 19.48 -4.71 -8.77
N GLU A 281 18.25 -4.91 -9.23
CA GLU A 281 17.97 -5.00 -10.66
C GLU A 281 18.36 -3.69 -11.35
N ASP A 282 18.86 -3.76 -12.61
CA ASP A 282 19.38 -2.60 -13.31
C ASP A 282 18.32 -1.52 -13.47
N PHE A 283 17.09 -1.93 -13.85
CA PHE A 283 15.97 -1.00 -13.98
C PHE A 283 15.55 -0.34 -12.65
N ILE A 284 15.92 -0.88 -11.49
CA ILE A 284 15.73 -0.23 -10.18
C ILE A 284 16.89 0.72 -9.89
N SER A 285 18.13 0.27 -10.14
CA SER A 285 19.34 1.02 -9.81
C SER A 285 19.51 2.29 -10.66
N GLU A 286 18.92 2.34 -11.84
CA GLU A 286 18.94 3.48 -12.78
C GLU A 286 17.91 4.57 -12.44
N ARG A 287 16.91 4.25 -11.60
CA ARG A 287 15.84 5.21 -11.28
C ARG A 287 16.31 6.30 -10.32
N LYS A 288 15.83 7.53 -10.58
CA LYS A 288 16.07 8.70 -9.70
C LYS A 288 15.21 8.66 -8.43
N LYS A 289 14.01 8.06 -8.52
CA LYS A 289 13.07 7.92 -7.41
C LYS A 289 12.90 6.42 -7.10
N HIS A 290 12.90 6.10 -5.82
CA HIS A 290 12.73 4.72 -5.36
C HIS A 290 11.84 4.68 -4.11
N SER A 291 11.29 3.52 -3.83
CA SER A 291 10.57 3.25 -2.59
C SER A 291 11.53 2.90 -1.44
N THR A 292 10.97 2.44 -0.33
CA THR A 292 11.73 1.86 0.79
C THR A 292 11.75 0.32 0.74
N ILE A 293 11.35 -0.27 -0.40
CA ILE A 293 11.28 -1.71 -0.64
C ILE A 293 12.34 -2.06 -1.68
N PHE A 294 13.14 -3.09 -1.40
CA PHE A 294 14.18 -3.56 -2.32
C PHE A 294 14.20 -5.09 -2.34
N THR A 295 14.22 -5.67 -3.52
CA THR A 295 14.55 -7.09 -3.69
C THR A 295 15.99 -7.18 -4.17
N ILE A 296 16.81 -7.86 -3.38
CA ILE A 296 18.24 -8.02 -3.64
C ILE A 296 18.52 -9.33 -4.38
N LYS A 297 19.41 -9.27 -5.37
CA LYS A 297 19.88 -10.41 -6.19
C LYS A 297 20.78 -11.30 -5.35
N VAL A 298 20.23 -12.27 -4.65
CA VAL A 298 20.99 -13.18 -3.79
C VAL A 298 20.36 -14.55 -3.75
N ASN A 299 21.18 -15.56 -3.46
CA ASN A 299 20.74 -16.94 -3.39
C ASN A 299 19.94 -17.26 -2.10
N LYS A 300 19.30 -18.43 -2.09
CA LYS A 300 18.52 -18.94 -0.96
C LYS A 300 19.36 -19.07 0.32
N ALA A 301 20.66 -19.35 0.22
CA ALA A 301 21.52 -19.50 1.38
C ALA A 301 21.62 -18.21 2.20
N LEU A 302 21.64 -17.04 1.54
CA LEU A 302 21.65 -15.77 2.24
C LEU A 302 20.37 -15.56 3.08
N PHE A 303 19.20 -15.95 2.58
CA PHE A 303 17.97 -15.85 3.37
C PHE A 303 18.08 -16.58 4.70
N GLU A 304 18.64 -17.80 4.71
CA GLU A 304 18.84 -18.56 5.94
C GLU A 304 19.90 -17.91 6.86
N ILE A 305 20.93 -17.29 6.30
CA ILE A 305 21.92 -16.53 7.08
C ILE A 305 21.29 -15.31 7.75
N LEU A 306 20.48 -14.54 7.02
CA LEU A 306 19.75 -13.39 7.57
C LEU A 306 18.82 -13.82 8.70
N LYS A 307 18.07 -14.91 8.50
CA LYS A 307 17.18 -15.48 9.50
C LYS A 307 17.91 -15.91 10.77
N LYS A 308 19.08 -16.59 10.63
CA LYS A 308 19.94 -16.98 11.77
C LYS A 308 20.48 -15.78 12.56
N ASN A 309 20.61 -14.62 11.92
CA ASN A 309 21.01 -13.37 12.56
C ASN A 309 19.82 -12.54 13.04
N ASN A 310 18.63 -13.13 13.20
CA ASN A 310 17.40 -12.47 13.61
C ASN A 310 17.01 -11.27 12.73
N ILE A 311 17.35 -11.28 11.43
CA ILE A 311 16.92 -10.31 10.45
C ILE A 311 15.66 -10.85 9.76
N ARG A 312 14.51 -10.17 9.95
CA ARG A 312 13.24 -10.56 9.38
C ARG A 312 13.08 -9.95 7.99
N CYS A 313 13.01 -10.79 6.98
CA CYS A 313 12.82 -10.46 5.57
C CYS A 313 12.06 -11.60 4.88
N ILE A 314 11.83 -11.54 3.58
CA ILE A 314 11.10 -12.58 2.85
C ILE A 314 11.75 -12.89 1.50
N GLN A 315 11.70 -14.15 1.09
CA GLN A 315 12.04 -14.55 -0.28
C GLN A 315 10.97 -14.06 -1.25
N ARG A 316 11.38 -13.44 -2.36
CA ARG A 316 10.51 -13.01 -3.45
C ARG A 316 11.25 -13.18 -4.79
N GLY A 317 10.54 -13.78 -5.76
CA GLY A 317 11.19 -14.11 -7.03
C GLY A 317 12.46 -14.91 -6.82
N SER A 318 13.54 -14.50 -7.45
CA SER A 318 14.87 -15.09 -7.33
C SER A 318 15.71 -14.54 -6.17
N GLY A 319 15.17 -13.63 -5.35
CA GLY A 319 15.93 -12.87 -4.37
C GLY A 319 15.30 -12.80 -2.99
N VAL A 320 15.81 -11.89 -2.18
CA VAL A 320 15.31 -11.57 -0.84
C VAL A 320 14.82 -10.13 -0.84
N ARG A 321 13.53 -9.94 -0.49
CA ARG A 321 12.93 -8.63 -0.34
C ARG A 321 13.09 -8.13 1.08
N ILE A 322 13.55 -6.90 1.19
CA ILE A 322 13.69 -6.13 2.43
C ILE A 322 12.93 -4.82 2.30
N ALA A 323 12.52 -4.28 3.44
CA ALA A 323 11.82 -3.00 3.49
C ALA A 323 12.10 -2.29 4.80
N VAL A 324 12.36 -0.99 4.76
CA VAL A 324 12.57 -0.15 5.94
C VAL A 324 11.37 0.76 6.18
N HIS A 325 11.05 0.98 7.47
CA HIS A 325 9.99 1.87 7.92
C HIS A 325 10.47 2.74 9.09
N PHE A 326 9.69 3.72 9.50
CA PHE A 326 10.06 4.73 10.49
C PHE A 326 10.60 4.17 11.82
N TYR A 327 10.24 2.97 12.22
CA TYR A 327 10.72 2.34 13.44
C TYR A 327 12.13 1.72 13.29
N ASN A 328 12.62 1.55 12.06
CA ASN A 328 13.99 1.09 11.83
C ASN A 328 15.01 2.21 12.14
N THR A 329 16.24 1.79 12.37
CA THR A 329 17.38 2.67 12.65
C THR A 329 18.48 2.44 11.62
N LYS A 330 19.35 3.46 11.45
CA LYS A 330 20.54 3.32 10.62
C LYS A 330 21.44 2.17 11.10
N ALA A 331 21.57 1.99 12.40
CA ALA A 331 22.34 0.89 12.99
C ALA A 331 21.80 -0.50 12.59
N GLU A 332 20.48 -0.65 12.48
CA GLU A 332 19.88 -1.91 12.00
C GLU A 332 20.16 -2.14 10.51
N VAL A 333 20.16 -1.10 9.70
CA VAL A 333 20.56 -1.18 8.28
C VAL A 333 22.03 -1.52 8.17
N ASP A 334 22.91 -0.89 8.97
CA ASP A 334 24.35 -1.19 9.01
C ASP A 334 24.61 -2.65 9.42
N PHE A 335 23.88 -3.15 10.42
CA PHE A 335 23.96 -4.55 10.85
C PHE A 335 23.54 -5.50 9.72
N PHE A 336 22.43 -5.22 9.05
CA PHE A 336 21.99 -5.99 7.87
C PHE A 336 23.09 -6.03 6.79
N LEU A 337 23.68 -4.87 6.45
CA LEU A 337 24.74 -4.77 5.44
C LEU A 337 26.00 -5.53 5.85
N GLN A 338 26.39 -5.52 7.14
CA GLN A 338 27.51 -6.30 7.64
C GLN A 338 27.28 -7.82 7.50
N VAL A 339 26.06 -8.30 7.82
CA VAL A 339 25.71 -9.72 7.65
C VAL A 339 25.72 -10.08 6.15
N LEU A 340 25.19 -9.21 5.30
CA LEU A 340 25.19 -9.38 3.86
C LEU A 340 26.62 -9.49 3.30
N ASP A 341 27.51 -8.57 3.65
CA ASP A 341 28.90 -8.52 3.18
C ASP A 341 29.71 -9.76 3.60
N LYS A 342 29.38 -10.36 4.75
CA LYS A 342 30.01 -11.61 5.22
C LYS A 342 29.49 -12.85 4.48
N ALA A 343 28.26 -12.80 4.00
CA ALA A 343 27.60 -13.94 3.36
C ALA A 343 27.85 -14.02 1.84
N VAL A 344 28.25 -12.91 1.22
CA VAL A 344 28.52 -12.82 -0.23
C VAL A 344 30.01 -13.02 -0.54
N LYS A 345 30.87 -12.99 0.48
CA LYS A 345 32.29 -13.44 0.38
C LYS A 345 32.37 -14.94 0.38
#